data_d3f9817cdb83648d9ee0fb09d8cc0ccf
#
_entry.id   d3f9817cdb83648d9ee0fb09d8cc0ccf
#
_cell.length_a   1.000
_cell.length_b   1.000
_cell.length_c   1.000
_cell.angle_alpha   90.00
_cell.angle_beta   90.00
_cell.angle_gamma   90.00
#
_symmetry.space_group_name_H-M   'P 1'
#
loop_
_entity.id
_entity.type
_entity.pdbx_description
1 polymer ?
#
loop_
_entity_poly.entity_id
_entity_poly.type
_entity_poly.pdbx_seq_one_letter_code
_entity_poly.pdbx_strand_id
1 'polypeptide(L)'
;MSTEKFNLFNFTGKMKILHMSWMAFFISFFVWFNHAPLLMAIANSLGLDSSQIKTLLILNVALTIPARVIIGMLTDRFGPKVVYSALLIVCSIPCFMFALADSFAQAAIARFMLGFIGAGFVIGIRLVSEWFPAKELGTAEGIYGGWGNFGSA
;
A
#
# COMPACT_ATOMS: atom_id res chain seq x y z
N MET A 1 -11.88 3.00 30.38
CA MET A 1 -11.94 2.61 28.97
C MET A 1 -13.35 2.91 28.47
N SER A 2 -13.53 3.92 27.64
CA SER A 2 -14.85 4.32 27.13
C SER A 2 -15.39 3.19 26.24
N THR A 3 -16.58 2.71 26.53
CA THR A 3 -17.36 1.77 25.70
C THR A 3 -17.92 2.51 24.48
N GLU A 4 -17.03 3.10 23.67
CA GLU A 4 -17.50 3.63 22.39
C GLU A 4 -18.00 2.46 21.54
N LYS A 5 -19.30 2.49 21.25
CA LYS A 5 -19.93 1.50 20.36
C LYS A 5 -19.28 1.58 18.98
N PHE A 6 -19.06 0.41 18.36
CA PHE A 6 -18.57 0.34 17.00
C PHE A 6 -19.58 1.01 16.05
N ASN A 7 -19.24 2.18 15.53
CA ASN A 7 -20.09 2.96 14.63
C ASN A 7 -19.25 3.51 13.48
N LEU A 8 -19.48 2.99 12.29
CA LEU A 8 -18.75 3.35 11.05
C LEU A 8 -18.86 4.83 10.65
N PHE A 9 -19.92 5.51 11.09
CA PHE A 9 -20.12 6.94 10.79
C PHE A 9 -19.46 7.86 11.82
N ASN A 10 -18.81 7.30 12.82
CA ASN A 10 -18.08 8.08 13.82
C ASN A 10 -16.64 8.32 13.34
N PHE A 11 -16.21 9.58 13.32
CA PHE A 11 -14.86 10.00 12.93
C PHE A 11 -14.01 10.45 14.13
N THR A 12 -14.28 9.91 15.32
CA THR A 12 -13.52 10.20 16.55
C THR A 12 -12.88 8.94 17.12
N GLY A 13 -11.90 9.10 18.02
CA GLY A 13 -11.26 8.01 18.74
C GLY A 13 -10.71 6.91 17.81
N LYS A 14 -10.98 5.64 18.17
CA LYS A 14 -10.52 4.46 17.42
C LYS A 14 -11.06 4.41 15.98
N MET A 15 -12.27 4.93 15.75
CA MET A 15 -12.87 4.93 14.42
C MET A 15 -12.14 5.87 13.47
N LYS A 16 -11.67 7.03 13.94
CA LYS A 16 -10.82 7.93 13.15
C LYS A 16 -9.53 7.21 12.70
N ILE A 17 -8.91 6.45 13.59
CA ILE A 17 -7.70 5.68 13.25
C ILE A 17 -8.01 4.64 12.17
N LEU A 18 -9.12 3.91 12.29
CA LEU A 18 -9.54 2.95 11.28
C LEU A 18 -9.75 3.62 9.92
N HIS A 19 -10.45 4.76 9.88
CA HIS A 19 -10.70 5.48 8.63
C HIS A 19 -9.41 6.00 7.98
N MET A 20 -8.51 6.56 8.76
CA MET A 20 -7.20 7.00 8.25
C MET A 20 -6.35 5.81 7.77
N SER A 21 -6.42 4.67 8.47
CA SER A 21 -5.65 3.48 8.12
C SER A 21 -6.10 2.86 6.79
N TRP A 22 -7.43 2.62 6.61
CA TRP A 22 -7.90 2.06 5.36
C TRP A 22 -7.75 3.03 4.18
N MET A 23 -7.85 4.34 4.41
CA MET A 23 -7.60 5.35 3.37
C MET A 23 -6.13 5.34 2.94
N ALA A 24 -5.18 5.26 3.89
CA ALA A 24 -3.77 5.14 3.57
C ALA A 24 -3.48 3.84 2.80
N PHE A 25 -4.15 2.74 3.17
CA PHE A 25 -4.02 1.47 2.47
C PHE A 25 -4.63 1.53 1.06
N PHE A 26 -5.79 2.15 0.90
CA PHE A 26 -6.42 2.41 -0.39
C PHE A 26 -5.48 3.18 -1.32
N ILE A 27 -4.88 4.28 -0.85
CA ILE A 27 -3.92 5.07 -1.63
C ILE A 27 -2.69 4.22 -1.98
N SER A 28 -2.19 3.42 -1.04
CA SER A 28 -1.06 2.52 -1.29
C SER A 28 -1.35 1.53 -2.41
N PHE A 29 -2.53 0.92 -2.41
CA PHE A 29 -2.95 -0.04 -3.43
C PHE A 29 -3.27 0.62 -4.75
N PHE A 30 -3.90 1.78 -4.73
CA PHE A 30 -4.12 2.57 -5.93
C PHE A 30 -2.79 2.90 -6.64
N VAL A 31 -1.79 3.37 -5.90
CA VAL A 31 -0.45 3.63 -6.46
C VAL A 31 0.24 2.35 -6.92
N TRP A 32 0.08 1.26 -6.17
CA TRP A 32 0.72 -0.01 -6.51
C TRP A 32 0.18 -0.63 -7.79
N PHE A 33 -1.14 -0.55 -8.02
CA PHE A 33 -1.81 -1.18 -9.15
C PHE A 33 -2.19 -0.22 -10.29
N ASN A 34 -1.91 1.08 -10.18
CA ASN A 34 -2.27 2.12 -11.15
C ASN A 34 -1.78 1.84 -12.59
N HIS A 35 -0.76 1.01 -12.76
CA HIS A 35 -0.23 0.64 -14.08
C HIS A 35 -1.10 -0.38 -14.81
N ALA A 36 -1.90 -1.18 -14.08
CA ALA A 36 -2.66 -2.28 -14.68
C ALA A 36 -3.65 -1.80 -15.78
N PRO A 37 -4.52 -0.80 -15.55
CA PRO A 37 -5.41 -0.28 -16.59
C PRO A 37 -4.66 0.46 -17.70
N LEU A 38 -3.45 0.95 -17.43
CA LEU A 38 -2.65 1.73 -18.39
C LEU A 38 -1.58 0.89 -19.09
N LEU A 39 -1.52 -0.42 -18.82
CA LEU A 39 -0.43 -1.29 -19.25
C LEU A 39 -0.19 -1.25 -20.76
N MET A 40 -1.25 -1.27 -21.58
CA MET A 40 -1.14 -1.22 -23.04
C MET A 40 -0.66 0.16 -23.52
N ALA A 41 -1.11 1.23 -22.87
CA ALA A 41 -0.66 2.58 -23.22
C ALA A 41 0.83 2.76 -22.90
N ILE A 42 1.28 2.27 -21.74
CA ILE A 42 2.69 2.27 -21.32
C ILE A 42 3.54 1.42 -22.27
N ALA A 43 3.06 0.23 -22.63
CA ALA A 43 3.75 -0.65 -23.57
C ALA A 43 3.95 0.01 -24.94
N ASN A 44 2.91 0.65 -25.45
CA ASN A 44 2.98 1.34 -26.75
C ASN A 44 3.89 2.57 -26.69
N SER A 45 3.84 3.37 -25.62
CA SER A 45 4.65 4.59 -25.49
C SER A 45 6.15 4.29 -25.34
N LEU A 46 6.50 3.20 -24.66
CA LEU A 46 7.89 2.79 -24.44
C LEU A 46 8.38 1.74 -25.45
N GLY A 47 7.53 1.30 -26.40
CA GLY A 47 7.87 0.28 -27.38
C GLY A 47 8.21 -1.09 -26.75
N LEU A 48 7.48 -1.49 -25.70
CA LEU A 48 7.78 -2.71 -24.94
C LEU A 48 7.29 -3.96 -25.66
N ASP A 49 8.14 -4.98 -25.65
CA ASP A 49 7.73 -6.32 -26.08
C ASP A 49 6.98 -7.10 -24.98
N SER A 50 6.40 -8.25 -25.35
CA SER A 50 5.61 -9.07 -24.41
C SER A 50 6.43 -9.60 -23.22
N SER A 51 7.74 -9.78 -23.36
CA SER A 51 8.62 -10.22 -22.29
C SER A 51 8.87 -9.11 -21.29
N GLN A 52 9.10 -7.89 -21.77
CA GLN A 52 9.29 -6.70 -20.95
C GLN A 52 8.02 -6.35 -20.15
N ILE A 53 6.83 -6.47 -20.75
CA ILE A 53 5.55 -6.29 -20.08
C ILE A 53 5.42 -7.28 -18.92
N LYS A 54 5.67 -8.58 -19.15
CA LYS A 54 5.64 -9.61 -18.11
C LYS A 54 6.65 -9.31 -16.99
N THR A 55 7.83 -8.85 -17.35
CA THR A 55 8.87 -8.45 -16.38
C THR A 55 8.41 -7.32 -15.49
N LEU A 56 7.78 -6.27 -16.03
CA LEU A 56 7.23 -5.18 -15.21
C LEU A 56 6.19 -5.66 -14.20
N LEU A 57 5.31 -6.60 -14.59
CA LEU A 57 4.31 -7.17 -13.70
C LEU A 57 4.96 -7.99 -12.58
N ILE A 58 5.99 -8.78 -12.88
CA ILE A 58 6.74 -9.56 -11.88
C ILE A 58 7.49 -8.62 -10.92
N LEU A 59 8.18 -7.61 -11.43
CA LEU A 59 8.95 -6.67 -10.61
C LEU A 59 8.05 -5.89 -9.64
N ASN A 60 6.83 -5.59 -10.02
CA ASN A 60 5.86 -4.91 -9.16
C ASN A 60 5.57 -5.67 -7.84
N VAL A 61 5.67 -7.00 -7.85
CA VAL A 61 5.38 -7.84 -6.67
C VAL A 61 6.62 -8.48 -6.06
N ALA A 62 7.73 -8.55 -6.79
CA ALA A 62 8.94 -9.27 -6.38
C ALA A 62 9.50 -8.79 -5.03
N LEU A 63 9.50 -7.48 -4.81
CA LEU A 63 10.04 -6.88 -3.59
C LEU A 63 9.07 -6.95 -2.39
N THR A 64 7.81 -7.27 -2.62
CA THR A 64 6.76 -7.18 -1.57
C THR A 64 7.02 -8.12 -0.40
N ILE A 65 7.49 -9.34 -0.66
CA ILE A 65 7.74 -10.33 0.41
C ILE A 65 8.87 -9.86 1.33
N PRO A 66 10.10 -9.59 0.86
CA PRO A 66 11.16 -9.08 1.71
C PRO A 66 10.83 -7.71 2.33
N ALA A 67 10.13 -6.84 1.59
CA ALA A 67 9.69 -5.56 2.11
C ALA A 67 8.77 -5.69 3.33
N ARG A 68 7.85 -6.65 3.33
CA ARG A 68 6.96 -6.89 4.49
C ARG A 68 7.72 -7.26 5.75
N VAL A 69 8.79 -8.05 5.64
CA VAL A 69 9.63 -8.40 6.78
C VAL A 69 10.35 -7.17 7.31
N ILE A 70 11.02 -6.42 6.44
CA ILE A 70 11.78 -5.22 6.83
C ILE A 70 10.84 -4.17 7.43
N ILE A 71 9.74 -3.87 6.77
CA ILE A 71 8.76 -2.87 7.23
C ILE A 71 8.06 -3.32 8.52
N GLY A 72 7.80 -4.63 8.68
CA GLY A 72 7.29 -5.18 9.95
C GLY A 72 8.24 -4.89 11.11
N MET A 73 9.53 -5.19 10.95
CA MET A 73 10.56 -4.90 11.97
C MET A 73 10.67 -3.40 12.27
N LEU A 74 10.59 -2.55 11.26
CA LEU A 74 10.60 -1.09 11.44
C LEU A 74 9.34 -0.62 12.17
N THR A 75 8.19 -1.22 11.87
CA THR A 75 6.91 -0.91 12.52
C THR A 75 6.94 -1.26 14.01
N ASP A 76 7.53 -2.39 14.37
CA ASP A 76 7.70 -2.77 15.77
C ASP A 76 8.66 -1.83 16.53
N ARG A 77 9.67 -1.30 15.84
CA ARG A 77 10.67 -0.41 16.44
C ARG A 77 10.23 1.05 16.54
N PHE A 78 9.60 1.60 15.50
CA PHE A 78 9.31 3.04 15.39
C PHE A 78 7.82 3.36 15.48
N GLY A 79 6.98 2.34 15.54
CA GLY A 79 5.53 2.46 15.57
C GLY A 79 4.89 2.64 14.19
N PRO A 80 3.62 2.18 14.04
CA PRO A 80 2.95 2.10 12.75
C PRO A 80 2.71 3.48 12.12
N LYS A 81 2.41 4.51 12.89
CA LYS A 81 2.14 5.86 12.38
C LYS A 81 3.34 6.45 11.64
N VAL A 82 4.53 6.37 12.25
CA VAL A 82 5.76 6.94 11.68
C VAL A 82 6.15 6.15 10.43
N VAL A 83 6.15 4.82 10.52
CA VAL A 83 6.57 3.95 9.43
C VAL A 83 5.62 4.05 8.23
N TYR A 84 4.31 4.16 8.46
CA TYR A 84 3.36 4.31 7.36
C TYR A 84 3.55 5.66 6.64
N SER A 85 3.68 6.74 7.41
CA SER A 85 3.93 8.06 6.81
C SER A 85 5.24 8.08 6.02
N ALA A 86 6.30 7.52 6.57
CA ALA A 86 7.58 7.39 5.89
C ALA A 86 7.48 6.53 4.61
N LEU A 87 6.77 5.39 4.66
CA LEU A 87 6.56 4.53 3.51
C LEU A 87 5.86 5.28 2.36
N LEU A 88 4.79 6.01 2.64
CA LEU A 88 4.06 6.77 1.62
C LEU A 88 4.92 7.87 1.00
N ILE A 89 5.68 8.60 1.83
CA ILE A 89 6.57 9.68 1.36
C ILE A 89 7.71 9.07 0.50
N VAL A 90 8.38 8.03 0.96
CA VAL A 90 9.50 7.41 0.24
C VAL A 90 9.00 6.79 -1.07
N CYS A 91 7.86 6.11 -1.07
CA CYS A 91 7.31 5.49 -2.29
C CYS A 91 6.72 6.52 -3.28
N SER A 92 6.52 7.78 -2.89
CA SER A 92 6.16 8.82 -3.84
C SER A 92 7.28 9.08 -4.87
N ILE A 93 8.55 8.93 -4.47
CA ILE A 93 9.71 9.12 -5.37
C ILE A 93 9.67 8.14 -6.55
N PRO A 94 9.67 6.80 -6.36
CA PRO A 94 9.58 5.88 -7.48
C PRO A 94 8.25 5.98 -8.24
N CYS A 95 7.17 6.48 -7.64
CA CYS A 95 5.93 6.77 -8.36
C CYS A 95 6.15 7.86 -9.41
N PHE A 96 6.80 8.96 -9.06
CA PHE A 96 7.18 10.02 -10.01
C PHE A 96 8.21 9.52 -11.02
N MET A 97 9.21 8.73 -10.60
CA MET A 97 10.18 8.13 -11.52
C MET A 97 9.48 7.27 -12.58
N PHE A 98 8.47 6.49 -12.19
CA PHE A 98 7.71 5.69 -13.14
C PHE A 98 6.91 6.54 -14.13
N ALA A 99 6.30 7.64 -13.66
CA ALA A 99 5.54 8.56 -14.52
C ALA A 99 6.42 9.28 -15.55
N LEU A 100 7.70 9.47 -15.24
CA LEU A 100 8.68 10.17 -16.09
C LEU A 100 9.61 9.19 -16.82
N ALA A 101 9.33 7.89 -16.81
CA ALA A 101 10.19 6.89 -17.44
C ALA A 101 10.12 6.95 -18.96
N ASP A 102 11.27 7.12 -19.60
CA ASP A 102 11.43 7.15 -21.06
C ASP A 102 11.98 5.83 -21.62
N SER A 103 12.26 4.87 -20.76
CA SER A 103 12.83 3.58 -21.15
C SER A 103 12.32 2.44 -20.26
N PHE A 104 12.39 1.19 -20.81
CA PHE A 104 12.08 0.00 -20.03
C PHE A 104 12.90 -0.10 -18.72
N ALA A 105 14.21 0.20 -18.77
CA ALA A 105 15.06 0.11 -17.59
C ALA A 105 14.62 1.04 -16.46
N GLN A 106 14.27 2.29 -16.78
CA GLN A 106 13.76 3.25 -15.80
C GLN A 106 12.43 2.80 -15.23
N ALA A 107 11.50 2.36 -16.10
CA ALA A 107 10.20 1.84 -15.68
C ALA A 107 10.35 0.59 -14.79
N ALA A 108 11.26 -0.32 -15.10
CA ALA A 108 11.54 -1.54 -14.35
C ALA A 108 12.10 -1.23 -12.95
N ILE A 109 13.07 -0.33 -12.84
CA ILE A 109 13.65 0.10 -11.56
C ILE A 109 12.58 0.76 -10.69
N ALA A 110 11.81 1.68 -11.25
CA ALA A 110 10.75 2.36 -10.53
C ALA A 110 9.67 1.38 -10.04
N ARG A 111 9.25 0.41 -10.84
CA ARG A 111 8.28 -0.63 -10.46
C ARG A 111 8.82 -1.56 -9.37
N PHE A 112 10.07 -1.95 -9.48
CA PHE A 112 10.70 -2.75 -8.43
C PHE A 112 10.70 -2.00 -7.09
N MET A 113 11.12 -0.73 -7.08
CA MET A 113 11.11 0.09 -5.87
C MET A 113 9.70 0.31 -5.32
N LEU A 114 8.69 0.48 -6.18
CA LEU A 114 7.28 0.60 -5.76
C LEU A 114 6.75 -0.67 -5.08
N GLY A 115 7.39 -1.82 -5.25
CA GLY A 115 7.06 -3.04 -4.52
C GLY A 115 7.09 -2.90 -3.00
N PHE A 116 7.84 -1.93 -2.45
CA PHE A 116 7.83 -1.61 -1.02
C PHE A 116 6.45 -1.15 -0.52
N ILE A 117 5.66 -0.47 -1.34
CA ILE A 117 4.37 0.07 -0.92
C ILE A 117 3.36 -1.04 -0.55
N GLY A 118 3.52 -2.24 -1.12
CA GLY A 118 2.74 -3.43 -0.75
C GLY A 118 2.93 -3.89 0.69
N ALA A 119 3.97 -3.40 1.38
CA ALA A 119 4.16 -3.63 2.81
C ALA A 119 3.25 -2.76 3.70
N GLY A 120 2.56 -1.76 3.16
CA GLY A 120 1.61 -0.93 3.89
C GLY A 120 0.51 -1.75 4.57
N PHE A 121 0.13 -2.90 3.99
CA PHE A 121 -0.82 -3.82 4.57
C PHE A 121 -0.44 -4.25 6.00
N VAL A 122 0.82 -4.65 6.21
CA VAL A 122 1.31 -5.12 7.52
C VAL A 122 1.27 -4.00 8.57
N ILE A 123 1.62 -2.78 8.17
CA ILE A 123 1.60 -1.62 9.07
C ILE A 123 0.18 -1.33 9.56
N GLY A 124 -0.78 -1.35 8.65
CA GLY A 124 -2.16 -1.04 9.01
C GLY A 124 -2.82 -2.12 9.86
N ILE A 125 -2.55 -3.41 9.61
CA ILE A 125 -2.98 -4.50 10.50
C ILE A 125 -2.46 -4.25 11.92
N ARG A 126 -1.17 -3.94 12.06
CA ARG A 126 -0.56 -3.61 13.35
C ARG A 126 -1.23 -2.40 14.00
N LEU A 127 -1.46 -1.33 13.24
CA LEU A 127 -2.11 -0.12 13.74
C LEU A 127 -3.54 -0.40 14.23
N VAL A 128 -4.32 -1.14 13.46
CA VAL A 128 -5.71 -1.49 13.84
C VAL A 128 -5.70 -2.36 15.10
N SER A 129 -4.80 -3.33 15.21
CA SER A 129 -4.71 -4.22 16.38
C SER A 129 -4.37 -3.49 17.68
N GLU A 130 -3.69 -2.35 17.62
CA GLU A 130 -3.37 -1.53 18.81
C GLU A 130 -4.59 -0.75 19.36
N TRP A 131 -5.55 -0.45 18.48
CA TRP A 131 -6.69 0.42 18.83
C TRP A 131 -8.01 -0.32 19.07
N PHE A 132 -8.12 -1.56 18.60
CA PHE A 132 -9.36 -2.32 18.71
C PHE A 132 -9.24 -3.51 19.66
N PRO A 133 -10.21 -3.71 20.56
CA PRO A 133 -10.26 -4.88 21.42
C PRO A 133 -10.55 -6.14 20.61
N ALA A 134 -10.16 -7.31 21.13
CA ALA A 134 -10.28 -8.59 20.44
C ALA A 134 -11.70 -8.89 19.88
N LYS A 135 -12.74 -8.42 20.57
CA LYS A 135 -14.15 -8.61 20.13
C LYS A 135 -14.50 -7.86 18.84
N GLU A 136 -13.82 -6.77 18.55
CA GLU A 136 -14.08 -5.88 17.41
C GLU A 136 -12.98 -5.99 16.35
N LEU A 137 -11.85 -6.61 16.69
CA LEU A 137 -10.65 -6.63 15.87
C LEU A 137 -10.91 -7.22 14.48
N GLY A 138 -11.54 -8.38 14.40
CA GLY A 138 -11.85 -9.01 13.12
C GLY A 138 -12.72 -8.16 12.20
N THR A 139 -13.70 -7.43 12.77
CA THR A 139 -14.53 -6.50 11.99
C THR A 139 -13.70 -5.30 11.52
N ALA A 140 -12.87 -4.74 12.40
CA ALA A 140 -12.03 -3.60 12.06
C ALA A 140 -10.98 -3.96 10.99
N GLU A 141 -10.34 -5.11 11.10
CA GLU A 141 -9.39 -5.62 10.08
C GLU A 141 -10.09 -5.95 8.77
N GLY A 142 -11.31 -6.49 8.81
CA GLY A 142 -12.13 -6.72 7.62
C GLY A 142 -12.47 -5.43 6.88
N ILE A 143 -12.79 -4.36 7.60
CA ILE A 143 -13.05 -3.03 7.02
C ILE A 143 -11.75 -2.43 6.47
N TYR A 144 -10.66 -2.50 7.25
CA TYR A 144 -9.34 -2.04 6.81
C TYR A 144 -8.91 -2.73 5.52
N GLY A 145 -8.95 -4.06 5.50
CA GLY A 145 -8.57 -4.86 4.34
C GLY A 145 -9.51 -4.68 3.15
N GLY A 146 -10.82 -4.70 3.39
CA GLY A 146 -11.83 -4.56 2.34
C GLY A 146 -11.73 -3.23 1.61
N TRP A 147 -11.86 -2.11 2.34
CA TRP A 147 -11.77 -0.78 1.75
C TRP A 147 -10.38 -0.45 1.20
N GLY A 148 -9.32 -0.93 1.86
CA GLY A 148 -7.96 -0.74 1.38
C GLY A 148 -7.71 -1.44 0.05
N ASN A 149 -8.11 -2.71 -0.09
CA ASN A 149 -7.95 -3.46 -1.34
C ASN A 149 -8.79 -2.88 -2.50
N PHE A 150 -9.87 -2.17 -2.22
CA PHE A 150 -10.65 -1.48 -3.26
C PHE A 150 -9.81 -0.46 -4.06
N GLY A 151 -8.68 0.00 -3.52
CA GLY A 151 -7.73 0.83 -4.25
C GLY A 151 -7.09 0.16 -5.46
N SER A 152 -7.17 -1.17 -5.59
CA SER A 152 -6.64 -1.92 -6.73
C SER A 152 -7.68 -2.23 -7.82
N ALA A 153 -8.95 -1.84 -7.62
CA ALA A 153 -10.06 -2.15 -8.51
C ALA A 153 -10.16 -1.23 -9.75
#